data_739169995a50b67b8ce93bb0a0d53b9f
#
_entry.id   739169995a50b67b8ce93bb0a0d53b9f
#
_cell.length_a   1.000
_cell.length_b   1.000
_cell.length_c   1.000
_cell.angle_alpha   90.00
_cell.angle_beta   90.00
_cell.angle_gamma   90.00
#
_symmetry.space_group_name_H-M   'P 1'
#
loop_
_entity.id
_entity.type
_entity.pdbx_description
1 polymer ?
#
loop_
_entity_poly.entity_id
_entity_poly.type
_entity_poly.pdbx_seq_one_letter_code
_entity_poly.pdbx_strand_id
1 'polypeptide(L)'
;MLAIFSGRDILMCMNKRNYQKELDREIESLEEGQVPSLFLHSCCAPCSSYVLEYLSRYFSITVFYYNPNIYPAAEYHARVEEQKRFIKELPAEHPISFLEGDYIPQEFYDCARGMEHLPEGGERCFACYRLRLEKAVREAKKRGYDYFATTLSISPLKNAEKLNEIGEELAASYGVRWLPNDFKKRNGYKRSTELSREYGLYRQDYCGCIYSWKERHPETL
;
A
#
# COMPACT_ATOMS: atom_id res chain seq x y z
N MET A 1 -27.40 -53.52 10.10
CA MET A 1 -26.85 -52.86 8.91
C MET A 1 -26.50 -51.45 9.31
N LEU A 2 -25.27 -51.26 9.79
CA LEU A 2 -24.77 -49.98 10.30
C LEU A 2 -24.16 -49.21 9.14
N ALA A 3 -24.72 -48.05 8.80
CA ALA A 3 -24.15 -47.14 7.82
C ALA A 3 -23.00 -46.39 8.46
N ILE A 4 -21.78 -46.65 7.95
CA ILE A 4 -20.55 -45.95 8.31
C ILE A 4 -20.59 -44.62 7.56
N PHE A 5 -20.86 -43.53 8.26
CA PHE A 5 -20.62 -42.18 7.72
C PHE A 5 -19.11 -41.90 7.70
N SER A 6 -18.57 -41.91 6.52
CA SER A 6 -17.20 -41.49 6.19
C SER A 6 -17.05 -40.00 6.49
N GLY A 7 -16.20 -39.71 7.46
CA GLY A 7 -15.82 -38.33 7.80
C GLY A 7 -14.84 -37.68 6.77
N ARG A 8 -15.37 -37.22 5.66
CA ARG A 8 -14.72 -36.28 4.76
C ARG A 8 -15.80 -35.33 4.29
N ASP A 9 -15.66 -34.11 4.64
CA ASP A 9 -16.23 -32.87 4.08
C ASP A 9 -16.60 -31.87 5.16
N ILE A 10 -15.72 -31.71 6.18
CA ILE A 10 -15.63 -30.44 6.86
C ILE A 10 -14.55 -29.64 6.11
N LEU A 11 -14.82 -29.29 4.87
CA LEU A 11 -14.14 -28.17 4.23
C LEU A 11 -14.60 -26.94 5.02
N MET A 12 -13.79 -26.52 5.97
CA MET A 12 -13.87 -25.21 6.59
C MET A 12 -13.96 -24.20 5.45
N CYS A 13 -15.12 -23.67 5.21
CA CYS A 13 -15.30 -22.44 4.45
C CYS A 13 -14.63 -21.36 5.29
N MET A 14 -13.31 -21.21 5.15
CA MET A 14 -12.56 -20.13 5.79
C MET A 14 -13.13 -18.85 5.22
N ASN A 15 -13.99 -18.20 5.99
CA ASN A 15 -14.53 -16.90 5.63
C ASN A 15 -13.35 -15.99 5.31
N LYS A 16 -13.20 -15.64 4.03
CA LYS A 16 -12.13 -14.75 3.58
C LYS A 16 -12.14 -13.48 4.40
N ARG A 17 -11.04 -13.16 5.06
CA ARG A 17 -10.91 -11.96 5.91
C ARG A 17 -11.35 -10.71 5.15
N ASN A 18 -12.05 -9.84 5.82
CA ASN A 18 -12.49 -8.57 5.25
C ASN A 18 -11.72 -7.43 5.91
N TYR A 19 -10.57 -7.11 5.36
CA TYR A 19 -9.66 -6.08 5.87
C TYR A 19 -10.29 -4.68 5.91
N GLN A 20 -11.29 -4.40 5.08
CA GLN A 20 -12.02 -3.13 5.19
C GLN A 20 -12.86 -3.08 6.47
N LYS A 21 -13.52 -4.18 6.83
CA LYS A 21 -14.25 -4.24 8.12
C LYS A 21 -13.32 -4.22 9.32
N GLU A 22 -12.10 -4.73 9.18
CA GLU A 22 -11.10 -4.66 10.23
C GLU A 22 -10.62 -3.22 10.41
N LEU A 23 -10.34 -2.50 9.32
CA LEU A 23 -10.04 -1.06 9.35
C LEU A 23 -11.16 -0.26 10.01
N ASP A 24 -12.43 -0.58 9.67
CA ASP A 24 -13.57 0.12 10.26
C ASP A 24 -13.61 -0.05 11.78
N ARG A 25 -13.33 -1.27 12.28
CA ARG A 25 -13.28 -1.55 13.73
C ARG A 25 -12.12 -0.81 14.42
N GLU A 26 -10.95 -0.74 13.77
CA GLU A 26 -9.84 0.04 14.30
C GLU A 26 -10.22 1.51 14.45
N ILE A 27 -10.86 2.09 13.44
CA ILE A 27 -11.34 3.48 13.47
C ILE A 27 -12.43 3.66 14.53
N GLU A 28 -13.40 2.76 14.60
CA GLU A 28 -14.49 2.79 15.60
C GLU A 28 -13.98 2.62 17.05
N SER A 29 -12.80 2.02 17.23
CA SER A 29 -12.19 1.85 18.56
C SER A 29 -11.41 3.07 19.04
N LEU A 30 -11.22 4.09 18.23
CA LEU A 30 -10.55 5.32 18.64
C LEU A 30 -11.45 6.09 19.62
N GLU A 31 -10.84 6.60 20.68
CA GLU A 31 -11.55 7.45 21.63
C GLU A 31 -11.93 8.79 21.00
N GLU A 32 -12.98 9.43 21.51
CA GLU A 32 -13.41 10.74 21.03
C GLU A 32 -12.28 11.77 21.18
N GLY A 33 -11.91 12.41 20.07
CA GLY A 33 -10.80 13.37 20.00
C GLY A 33 -9.41 12.73 19.90
N GLN A 34 -9.29 11.41 19.88
CA GLN A 34 -8.02 10.74 19.64
C GLN A 34 -7.64 10.81 18.16
N VAL A 35 -6.45 11.33 17.87
CA VAL A 35 -5.88 11.43 16.50
C VAL A 35 -4.50 10.75 16.49
N PRO A 36 -4.45 9.41 16.31
CA PRO A 36 -3.20 8.69 16.29
C PRO A 36 -2.32 9.07 15.09
N SER A 37 -1.02 8.88 15.21
CA SER A 37 -0.05 9.08 14.16
C SER A 37 0.01 7.87 13.22
N LEU A 38 -0.06 8.11 11.91
CA LEU A 38 0.01 7.09 10.86
C LEU A 38 1.19 7.33 9.92
N PHE A 39 2.08 6.36 9.80
CA PHE A 39 3.15 6.35 8.82
C PHE A 39 2.70 5.57 7.57
N LEU A 40 2.36 6.29 6.51
CA LEU A 40 1.69 5.75 5.34
C LEU A 40 2.65 5.63 4.15
N HIS A 41 3.09 4.41 3.82
CA HIS A 41 3.83 4.18 2.59
C HIS A 41 2.97 4.50 1.36
N SER A 42 3.48 5.32 0.45
CA SER A 42 2.82 5.68 -0.82
C SER A 42 3.71 5.45 -2.03
N CYS A 43 3.11 5.06 -3.15
CA CYS A 43 3.80 4.85 -4.43
C CYS A 43 3.52 5.93 -5.47
N CYS A 44 2.44 6.69 -5.36
CA CYS A 44 2.07 7.77 -6.28
C CYS A 44 0.83 8.52 -5.78
N ALA A 45 0.62 9.73 -6.27
CA ALA A 45 -0.52 10.57 -5.92
C ALA A 45 -1.88 9.93 -6.26
N PRO A 46 -2.11 9.33 -7.44
CA PRO A 46 -3.37 8.64 -7.73
C PRO A 46 -3.72 7.53 -6.72
N CYS A 47 -2.72 6.74 -6.29
CA CYS A 47 -2.96 5.68 -5.33
C CYS A 47 -3.22 6.20 -3.91
N SER A 48 -2.63 7.33 -3.54
CA SER A 48 -2.82 7.93 -2.22
C SER A 48 -4.05 8.82 -2.12
N SER A 49 -4.62 9.28 -3.24
CA SER A 49 -5.66 10.32 -3.24
C SER A 49 -6.86 9.99 -2.35
N TYR A 50 -7.54 8.88 -2.61
CA TYR A 50 -8.66 8.45 -1.77
C TYR A 50 -8.22 8.06 -0.35
N VAL A 51 -7.05 7.44 -0.23
CA VAL A 51 -6.55 6.99 1.08
C VAL A 51 -6.31 8.17 2.01
N LEU A 52 -5.73 9.24 1.49
CA LEU A 52 -5.49 10.48 2.24
C LEU A 52 -6.81 11.22 2.54
N GLU A 53 -7.72 11.35 1.56
CA GLU A 53 -9.05 11.92 1.76
C GLU A 53 -9.82 11.19 2.87
N TYR A 54 -9.72 9.86 2.92
CA TYR A 54 -10.43 9.04 3.87
C TYR A 54 -9.76 9.03 5.26
N LEU A 55 -8.46 8.74 5.31
CA LEU A 55 -7.77 8.53 6.59
C LEU A 55 -7.41 9.82 7.32
N SER A 56 -7.27 10.96 6.62
CA SER A 56 -6.99 12.24 7.28
C SER A 56 -8.12 12.73 8.20
N ARG A 57 -9.26 12.07 8.18
CA ARG A 57 -10.37 12.32 9.11
C ARG A 57 -10.12 11.73 10.50
N TYR A 58 -9.19 10.79 10.60
CA TYR A 58 -8.99 9.98 11.81
C TYR A 58 -7.54 9.99 12.30
N PHE A 59 -6.58 10.30 11.41
CA PHE A 59 -5.15 10.17 11.70
C PHE A 59 -4.39 11.42 11.28
N SER A 60 -3.34 11.73 12.07
CA SER A 60 -2.25 12.60 11.62
C SER A 60 -1.30 11.77 10.77
N ILE A 61 -1.15 12.11 9.47
CA ILE A 61 -0.50 11.25 8.49
C ILE A 61 0.86 11.80 8.09
N THR A 62 1.88 10.92 8.07
CA THR A 62 3.09 11.18 7.30
C THR A 62 3.14 10.21 6.12
N VAL A 63 3.06 10.76 4.92
CA VAL A 63 3.27 10.02 3.68
C VAL A 63 4.75 9.72 3.54
N PHE A 64 5.11 8.45 3.62
CA PHE A 64 6.47 7.98 3.39
C PHE A 64 6.63 7.51 1.96
N TYR A 65 7.46 8.20 1.20
CA TYR A 65 7.69 7.91 -0.21
C TYR A 65 9.02 7.18 -0.39
N TYR A 66 8.98 5.84 -0.34
CA TYR A 66 10.14 4.98 -0.55
C TYR A 66 9.81 3.93 -1.61
N ASN A 67 10.32 4.12 -2.81
CA ASN A 67 9.98 3.30 -3.98
C ASN A 67 11.21 3.05 -4.87
N PRO A 68 12.18 2.23 -4.40
CA PRO A 68 13.40 1.94 -5.18
C PRO A 68 13.11 1.17 -6.46
N ASN A 69 11.89 0.64 -6.59
CA ASN A 69 11.44 -0.09 -7.78
C ASN A 69 11.07 0.79 -8.97
N ILE A 70 10.83 2.10 -8.77
CA ILE A 70 10.34 2.96 -9.86
C ILE A 70 11.46 3.19 -10.89
N TYR A 71 11.13 2.94 -12.15
CA TYR A 71 12.00 3.10 -13.31
C TYR A 71 11.25 3.84 -14.43
N PRO A 72 11.91 4.74 -15.18
CA PRO A 72 13.25 5.28 -14.92
C PRO A 72 13.31 6.28 -13.75
N ALA A 73 14.49 6.77 -13.40
CA ALA A 73 14.63 7.75 -12.31
C ALA A 73 13.82 9.03 -12.53
N ALA A 74 13.66 9.48 -13.78
CA ALA A 74 12.82 10.63 -14.11
C ALA A 74 11.36 10.42 -13.69
N GLU A 75 10.83 9.21 -13.84
CA GLU A 75 9.48 8.83 -13.40
C GLU A 75 9.36 8.87 -11.87
N TYR A 76 10.40 8.41 -11.15
CA TYR A 76 10.43 8.51 -9.69
C TYR A 76 10.30 9.99 -9.25
N HIS A 77 11.13 10.88 -9.78
CA HIS A 77 11.10 12.30 -9.41
C HIS A 77 9.78 12.98 -9.79
N ALA A 78 9.25 12.68 -10.97
CA ALA A 78 7.94 13.21 -11.38
C ALA A 78 6.83 12.83 -10.41
N ARG A 79 6.80 11.56 -9.96
CA ARG A 79 5.81 11.10 -8.97
C ARG A 79 6.01 11.70 -7.58
N VAL A 80 7.26 11.96 -7.17
CA VAL A 80 7.57 12.65 -5.91
C VAL A 80 6.98 14.05 -5.91
N GLU A 81 7.26 14.84 -6.94
CA GLU A 81 6.78 16.22 -7.03
C GLU A 81 5.24 16.28 -7.13
N GLU A 82 4.63 15.37 -7.87
CA GLU A 82 3.19 15.28 -7.94
C GLU A 82 2.56 14.89 -6.58
N GLN A 83 3.17 13.98 -5.85
CA GLN A 83 2.70 13.61 -4.51
C GLN A 83 2.78 14.80 -3.54
N LYS A 84 3.87 15.57 -3.58
CA LYS A 84 4.04 16.79 -2.77
C LYS A 84 3.00 17.85 -3.14
N ARG A 85 2.75 18.06 -4.45
CA ARG A 85 1.71 18.97 -4.95
C ARG A 85 0.34 18.56 -4.44
N PHE A 86 -0.04 17.30 -4.64
CA PHE A 86 -1.35 16.79 -4.25
C PHE A 86 -1.61 16.93 -2.73
N ILE A 87 -0.62 16.62 -1.88
CA ILE A 87 -0.76 16.80 -0.42
C ILE A 87 -1.06 18.26 -0.04
N LYS A 88 -0.46 19.23 -0.74
CA LYS A 88 -0.71 20.66 -0.48
C LYS A 88 -2.09 21.12 -0.92
N GLU A 89 -2.64 20.51 -1.97
CA GLU A 89 -3.93 20.89 -2.56
C GLU A 89 -5.11 20.17 -1.90
N LEU A 90 -4.87 18.99 -1.30
CA LEU A 90 -5.93 18.20 -0.67
C LEU A 90 -6.41 18.86 0.62
N PRO A 91 -7.70 19.22 0.74
CA PRO A 91 -8.27 19.64 2.02
C PRO A 91 -8.31 18.43 2.97
N ALA A 92 -7.48 18.49 4.00
CA ALA A 92 -7.36 17.43 5.00
C ALA A 92 -7.87 17.92 6.36
N GLU A 93 -8.59 17.05 7.08
CA GLU A 93 -9.09 17.36 8.42
C GLU A 93 -7.98 17.40 9.46
N HIS A 94 -7.07 16.42 9.38
CA HIS A 94 -5.84 16.40 10.18
C HIS A 94 -4.59 16.52 9.31
N PRO A 95 -3.45 17.00 9.88
CA PRO A 95 -2.25 17.31 9.11
C PRO A 95 -1.72 16.12 8.30
N ILE A 96 -1.31 16.39 7.06
CA ILE A 96 -0.60 15.45 6.22
C ILE A 96 0.81 16.00 5.93
N SER A 97 1.83 15.27 6.36
CA SER A 97 3.23 15.56 6.10
C SER A 97 3.80 14.65 5.02
N PHE A 98 4.93 15.03 4.43
CA PHE A 98 5.63 14.23 3.43
C PHE A 98 7.07 13.96 3.87
N LEU A 99 7.49 12.71 3.76
CA LEU A 99 8.85 12.28 4.00
C LEU A 99 9.32 11.43 2.81
N GLU A 100 10.34 11.91 2.11
CA GLU A 100 11.00 11.16 1.05
C GLU A 100 12.04 10.21 1.65
N GLY A 101 11.97 8.94 1.25
CA GLY A 101 13.02 7.96 1.55
C GLY A 101 14.10 7.98 0.47
N ASP A 102 15.20 7.29 0.73
CA ASP A 102 16.30 7.16 -0.22
C ASP A 102 15.84 6.46 -1.51
N TYR A 103 16.23 6.99 -2.67
CA TYR A 103 16.02 6.34 -3.94
C TYR A 103 17.27 5.58 -4.37
N ILE A 104 17.32 4.29 -4.01
CA ILE A 104 18.42 3.37 -4.30
C ILE A 104 17.88 2.19 -5.11
N PRO A 105 17.78 2.28 -6.46
CA PRO A 105 17.21 1.21 -7.29
C PRO A 105 17.86 -0.15 -7.11
N GLN A 106 19.13 -0.19 -6.69
CA GLN A 106 19.84 -1.44 -6.44
C GLN A 106 19.18 -2.30 -5.37
N GLU A 107 18.57 -1.69 -4.34
CA GLU A 107 17.82 -2.44 -3.30
C GLU A 107 16.65 -3.24 -3.90
N PHE A 108 15.97 -2.68 -4.89
CA PHE A 108 14.92 -3.40 -5.62
C PHE A 108 15.49 -4.49 -6.52
N TYR A 109 16.56 -4.23 -7.26
CA TYR A 109 17.17 -5.25 -8.12
C TYR A 109 17.71 -6.43 -7.31
N ASP A 110 18.29 -6.17 -6.15
CA ASP A 110 18.77 -7.22 -5.26
C ASP A 110 17.62 -8.07 -4.71
N CYS A 111 16.50 -7.47 -4.32
CA CYS A 111 15.34 -8.21 -3.85
C CYS A 111 14.60 -8.98 -4.96
N ALA A 112 14.73 -8.56 -6.22
CA ALA A 112 14.10 -9.20 -7.38
C ALA A 112 15.00 -10.27 -8.04
N ARG A 113 16.23 -10.41 -7.60
CA ARG A 113 17.24 -11.31 -8.20
C ARG A 113 16.75 -12.76 -8.26
N GLY A 114 16.82 -13.35 -9.45
CA GLY A 114 16.33 -14.70 -9.73
C GLY A 114 14.82 -14.81 -9.96
N MET A 115 14.08 -13.69 -9.79
CA MET A 115 12.62 -13.61 -9.98
C MET A 115 12.22 -12.71 -11.16
N GLU A 116 13.18 -12.28 -11.99
CA GLU A 116 12.99 -11.33 -13.08
C GLU A 116 11.94 -11.80 -14.11
N HIS A 117 11.92 -13.12 -14.34
CA HIS A 117 11.02 -13.80 -15.29
C HIS A 117 9.60 -14.00 -14.77
N LEU A 118 9.34 -13.78 -13.46
CA LEU A 118 8.02 -14.00 -12.89
C LEU A 118 7.05 -12.88 -13.32
N PRO A 119 5.77 -13.21 -13.53
CA PRO A 119 4.77 -12.23 -13.95
C PRO A 119 4.47 -11.19 -12.86
N GLU A 120 3.84 -10.09 -13.24
CA GLU A 120 3.28 -9.13 -12.28
C GLU A 120 2.23 -9.81 -11.38
N GLY A 121 2.26 -9.49 -10.07
CA GLY A 121 1.37 -10.07 -9.06
C GLY A 121 1.90 -11.33 -8.37
N GLY A 122 3.03 -11.90 -8.84
CA GLY A 122 3.67 -13.08 -8.25
C GLY A 122 4.71 -12.75 -7.16
N GLU A 123 5.58 -13.73 -6.86
CA GLU A 123 6.56 -13.69 -5.76
C GLU A 123 7.51 -12.47 -5.83
N ARG A 124 7.94 -12.09 -7.04
CA ARG A 124 8.73 -10.86 -7.23
C ARG A 124 8.01 -9.63 -6.67
N CYS A 125 6.69 -9.53 -6.89
CA CYS A 125 5.90 -8.43 -6.34
C CYS A 125 5.74 -8.52 -4.83
N PHE A 126 5.63 -9.73 -4.27
CA PHE A 126 5.55 -9.94 -2.83
C PHE A 126 6.85 -9.57 -2.13
N ALA A 127 8.00 -9.92 -2.70
CA ALA A 127 9.31 -9.46 -2.22
C ALA A 127 9.42 -7.93 -2.25
N CYS A 128 8.96 -7.30 -3.33
CA CYS A 128 8.91 -5.85 -3.47
C CYS A 128 7.97 -5.17 -2.44
N TYR A 129 6.84 -5.81 -2.08
CA TYR A 129 5.98 -5.30 -1.00
C TYR A 129 6.71 -5.34 0.34
N ARG A 130 7.34 -6.48 0.65
CA ARG A 130 8.10 -6.65 1.89
C ARG A 130 9.23 -5.64 2.02
N LEU A 131 10.05 -5.47 0.98
CA LEU A 131 11.13 -4.47 0.95
C LEU A 131 10.63 -3.07 1.36
N ARG A 132 9.53 -2.63 0.75
CA ARG A 132 8.99 -1.28 0.99
C ARG A 132 8.31 -1.15 2.34
N LEU A 133 7.53 -2.15 2.76
CA LEU A 133 6.84 -2.13 4.05
C LEU A 133 7.81 -2.29 5.21
N GLU A 134 8.87 -3.07 5.06
CA GLU A 134 9.91 -3.21 6.09
C GLU A 134 10.66 -1.90 6.30
N LYS A 135 11.02 -1.19 5.23
CA LYS A 135 11.61 0.15 5.36
C LYS A 135 10.64 1.11 6.05
N ALA A 136 9.36 1.06 5.69
CA ALA A 136 8.33 1.91 6.29
C ALA A 136 8.17 1.64 7.79
N VAL A 137 8.07 0.39 8.23
CA VAL A 137 7.90 0.08 9.65
C VAL A 137 9.14 0.41 10.48
N ARG A 138 10.34 0.23 9.93
CA ARG A 138 11.60 0.63 10.58
C ARG A 138 11.63 2.14 10.85
N GLU A 139 11.27 2.95 9.85
CA GLU A 139 11.21 4.40 10.00
C GLU A 139 10.06 4.83 10.92
N ALA A 140 8.91 4.17 10.86
CA ALA A 140 7.80 4.40 11.78
C ALA A 140 8.20 4.16 13.23
N LYS A 141 8.84 3.01 13.53
CA LYS A 141 9.35 2.68 14.86
C LYS A 141 10.36 3.72 15.37
N LYS A 142 11.34 4.06 14.53
CA LYS A 142 12.38 5.05 14.88
C LYS A 142 11.81 6.40 15.26
N ARG A 143 10.67 6.77 14.68
CA ARG A 143 10.00 8.07 14.87
C ARG A 143 8.85 8.03 15.87
N GLY A 144 8.52 6.85 16.41
CA GLY A 144 7.49 6.68 17.44
C GLY A 144 6.05 6.79 16.92
N TYR A 145 5.79 6.35 15.69
CA TYR A 145 4.42 6.32 15.13
C TYR A 145 3.58 5.20 15.75
N ASP A 146 2.28 5.47 15.93
CA ASP A 146 1.32 4.50 16.47
C ASP A 146 1.01 3.41 15.45
N TYR A 147 0.83 3.79 14.18
CA TYR A 147 0.47 2.90 13.09
C TYR A 147 1.37 3.07 11.87
N PHE A 148 1.47 1.99 11.09
CA PHE A 148 1.94 2.06 9.72
C PHE A 148 0.97 1.35 8.75
N ALA A 149 0.96 1.77 7.49
CA ALA A 149 0.11 1.23 6.44
C ALA A 149 0.71 1.46 5.05
N THR A 150 -0.03 1.05 4.01
CA THR A 150 0.33 1.34 2.61
C THR A 150 -0.87 1.70 1.76
N THR A 151 -0.67 2.56 0.77
CA THR A 151 -1.67 2.87 -0.25
C THR A 151 -1.79 1.79 -1.32
N LEU A 152 -0.90 0.78 -1.34
CA LEU A 152 -0.84 -0.22 -2.42
C LEU A 152 -2.13 -1.00 -2.61
N SER A 153 -2.88 -1.24 -1.53
CA SER A 153 -4.10 -2.04 -1.58
C SER A 153 -5.26 -1.39 -2.36
N ILE A 154 -5.14 -0.10 -2.73
CA ILE A 154 -6.12 0.59 -3.59
C ILE A 154 -6.13 0.05 -5.01
N SER A 155 -4.98 -0.42 -5.50
CA SER A 155 -4.84 -0.92 -6.86
C SER A 155 -5.53 -2.28 -7.03
N PRO A 156 -6.38 -2.47 -8.05
CA PRO A 156 -6.97 -3.79 -8.35
C PRO A 156 -5.93 -4.84 -8.75
N LEU A 157 -4.74 -4.40 -9.20
CA LEU A 157 -3.63 -5.28 -9.59
C LEU A 157 -2.76 -5.72 -8.41
N LYS A 158 -3.07 -5.27 -7.20
CA LYS A 158 -2.29 -5.62 -6.00
C LYS A 158 -3.07 -6.57 -5.09
N ASN A 159 -2.36 -7.58 -4.60
CA ASN A 159 -2.91 -8.56 -3.66
C ASN A 159 -3.02 -7.97 -2.26
N ALA A 160 -4.24 -7.54 -1.86
CA ALA A 160 -4.48 -6.94 -0.57
C ALA A 160 -4.27 -7.93 0.59
N GLU A 161 -4.59 -9.20 0.40
CA GLU A 161 -4.37 -10.25 1.39
C GLU A 161 -2.88 -10.37 1.71
N LYS A 162 -2.03 -10.49 0.68
CA LYS A 162 -0.58 -10.57 0.85
C LYS A 162 0.04 -9.32 1.47
N LEU A 163 -0.49 -8.14 1.14
CA LEU A 163 -0.05 -6.88 1.76
C LEU A 163 -0.36 -6.86 3.26
N ASN A 164 -1.53 -7.34 3.68
CA ASN A 164 -1.90 -7.41 5.09
C ASN A 164 -1.12 -8.49 5.85
N GLU A 165 -0.92 -9.68 5.28
CA GLU A 165 -0.05 -10.71 5.85
C GLU A 165 1.35 -10.17 6.16
N ILE A 166 1.99 -9.53 5.17
CA ILE A 166 3.31 -8.93 5.33
C ILE A 166 3.28 -7.82 6.39
N GLY A 167 2.25 -6.97 6.36
CA GLY A 167 2.08 -5.89 7.33
C GLY A 167 1.97 -6.40 8.77
N GLU A 168 1.18 -7.45 9.00
CA GLU A 168 0.99 -8.08 10.30
C GLU A 168 2.28 -8.76 10.83
N GLU A 169 2.99 -9.49 9.96
CA GLU A 169 4.28 -10.09 10.30
C GLU A 169 5.31 -9.03 10.74
N LEU A 170 5.36 -7.92 9.99
CA LEU A 170 6.24 -6.81 10.30
C LEU A 170 5.81 -6.07 11.57
N ALA A 171 4.52 -5.88 11.80
CA ALA A 171 3.99 -5.31 13.03
C ALA A 171 4.43 -6.11 14.27
N ALA A 172 4.29 -7.44 14.21
CA ALA A 172 4.74 -8.34 15.27
C ALA A 172 6.26 -8.25 15.52
N SER A 173 7.04 -8.10 14.43
CA SER A 173 8.51 -8.05 14.51
C SER A 173 9.05 -6.72 15.04
N TYR A 174 8.40 -5.61 14.70
CA TYR A 174 8.90 -4.27 15.00
C TYR A 174 8.16 -3.55 16.15
N GLY A 175 6.97 -4.04 16.54
CA GLY A 175 6.18 -3.46 17.64
C GLY A 175 5.49 -2.14 17.26
N VAL A 176 5.18 -1.92 15.98
CA VAL A 176 4.34 -0.81 15.48
C VAL A 176 3.07 -1.42 14.92
N ARG A 177 1.90 -0.88 15.22
CA ARG A 177 0.62 -1.44 14.76
C ARG A 177 0.47 -1.33 13.25
N TRP A 178 0.11 -2.44 12.60
CA TRP A 178 -0.36 -2.43 11.22
C TRP A 178 -1.80 -1.97 11.16
N LEU A 179 -2.13 -1.04 10.26
CA LEU A 179 -3.51 -0.66 9.99
C LEU A 179 -4.06 -1.54 8.86
N PRO A 180 -4.91 -2.55 9.15
CA PRO A 180 -5.44 -3.46 8.13
C PRO A 180 -6.21 -2.68 7.08
N ASN A 181 -6.06 -3.04 5.79
CA ASN A 181 -6.72 -2.27 4.75
C ASN A 181 -6.94 -3.04 3.44
N ASP A 182 -8.05 -2.73 2.77
CA ASP A 182 -8.31 -3.03 1.36
C ASP A 182 -9.05 -1.83 0.74
N PHE A 183 -8.28 -0.78 0.45
CA PHE A 183 -8.81 0.50 -0.01
C PHE A 183 -9.55 0.44 -1.36
N LYS A 184 -9.54 -0.69 -2.09
CA LYS A 184 -10.40 -0.91 -3.26
C LYS A 184 -11.89 -0.99 -2.89
N LYS A 185 -12.17 -1.45 -1.68
CA LYS A 185 -13.53 -1.62 -1.17
C LYS A 185 -14.23 -0.26 -1.02
N ARG A 186 -15.55 -0.28 -0.82
CA ARG A 186 -16.39 0.93 -0.67
C ARG A 186 -16.20 1.93 -1.82
N ASN A 187 -16.00 1.45 -3.05
CA ASN A 187 -15.74 2.29 -4.21
C ASN A 187 -14.45 3.13 -4.13
N GLY A 188 -13.50 2.80 -3.24
CA GLY A 188 -12.29 3.59 -3.07
C GLY A 188 -11.45 3.73 -4.34
N TYR A 189 -11.32 2.65 -5.13
CA TYR A 189 -10.66 2.75 -6.44
C TYR A 189 -11.40 3.71 -7.41
N LYS A 190 -12.74 3.67 -7.44
CA LYS A 190 -13.54 4.60 -8.22
C LYS A 190 -13.29 6.03 -7.76
N ARG A 191 -13.36 6.29 -6.45
CA ARG A 191 -13.10 7.62 -5.88
C ARG A 191 -11.67 8.10 -6.19
N SER A 192 -10.67 7.24 -6.14
CA SER A 192 -9.29 7.60 -6.53
C SER A 192 -9.18 8.02 -7.99
N THR A 193 -10.04 7.46 -8.86
CA THR A 193 -10.10 7.84 -10.28
C THR A 193 -10.77 9.21 -10.45
N GLU A 194 -11.82 9.48 -9.68
CA GLU A 194 -12.51 10.78 -9.65
C GLU A 194 -11.56 11.86 -9.16
N LEU A 195 -10.90 11.65 -8.01
CA LEU A 195 -9.89 12.57 -7.46
C LEU A 195 -8.73 12.81 -8.44
N SER A 196 -8.30 11.77 -9.16
CA SER A 196 -7.25 11.95 -10.17
C SER A 196 -7.68 12.91 -11.28
N ARG A 197 -8.96 12.95 -11.66
CA ARG A 197 -9.49 13.90 -12.64
C ARG A 197 -9.65 15.30 -12.02
N GLU A 198 -10.18 15.38 -10.80
CA GLU A 198 -10.41 16.63 -10.08
C GLU A 198 -9.10 17.41 -9.89
N TYR A 199 -8.00 16.71 -9.54
CA TYR A 199 -6.69 17.29 -9.28
C TYR A 199 -5.71 17.19 -10.47
N GLY A 200 -6.14 16.69 -11.62
CA GLY A 200 -5.29 16.52 -12.79
C GLY A 200 -4.07 15.63 -12.52
N LEU A 201 -4.24 14.54 -11.75
CA LEU A 201 -3.12 13.67 -11.38
C LEU A 201 -2.72 12.78 -12.56
N TYR A 202 -1.41 12.67 -12.76
CA TYR A 202 -0.82 11.75 -13.73
C TYR A 202 -1.07 10.30 -13.32
N ARG A 203 -1.79 9.57 -14.16
CA ARG A 203 -2.06 8.14 -13.96
C ARG A 203 -1.19 7.33 -14.90
N GLN A 204 -0.19 6.70 -14.34
CA GLN A 204 0.69 5.78 -15.04
C GLN A 204 -0.02 4.48 -15.42
N ASP A 205 0.39 3.88 -16.52
CA ASP A 205 -0.15 2.64 -17.06
C ASP A 205 0.56 1.36 -16.56
N TYR A 206 1.67 1.51 -15.82
CA TYR A 206 2.44 0.41 -15.24
C TYR A 206 2.68 0.59 -13.74
N CYS A 207 3.06 -0.50 -13.07
CA CYS A 207 3.28 -0.50 -11.62
C CYS A 207 4.40 0.44 -11.14
N GLY A 208 5.36 0.72 -12.02
CA GLY A 208 6.55 1.53 -11.76
C GLY A 208 7.87 0.78 -11.93
N CYS A 209 7.93 -0.54 -11.76
CA CYS A 209 9.19 -1.27 -11.92
C CYS A 209 9.53 -1.55 -13.39
N ILE A 210 10.82 -1.75 -13.67
CA ILE A 210 11.34 -2.05 -15.02
C ILE A 210 10.65 -3.26 -15.66
N TYR A 211 10.28 -4.28 -14.89
CA TYR A 211 9.63 -5.49 -15.40
C TYR A 211 8.21 -5.19 -15.87
N SER A 212 7.42 -4.49 -15.07
CA SER A 212 6.08 -4.04 -15.44
C SER A 212 6.12 -3.04 -16.61
N TRP A 213 7.16 -2.20 -16.66
CA TRP A 213 7.38 -1.28 -17.78
C TRP A 213 7.61 -2.05 -19.08
N LYS A 214 8.50 -3.05 -19.09
CA LYS A 214 8.77 -3.90 -20.25
C LYS A 214 7.54 -4.68 -20.72
N GLU A 215 6.74 -5.19 -19.80
CA GLU A 215 5.49 -5.90 -20.13
C GLU A 215 4.47 -4.98 -20.86
N ARG A 216 4.48 -3.67 -20.54
CA ARG A 216 3.56 -2.67 -21.11
C ARG A 216 4.09 -1.99 -22.38
N HIS A 217 5.41 -1.99 -22.55
CA HIS A 217 6.10 -1.32 -23.67
C HIS A 217 7.03 -2.28 -24.40
N PRO A 218 6.50 -3.37 -25.01
CA PRO A 218 7.31 -4.39 -25.69
C PRO A 218 8.06 -3.83 -26.92
N GLU A 219 7.57 -2.72 -27.49
CA GLU A 219 8.13 -2.10 -28.70
C GLU A 219 9.41 -1.28 -28.45
N THR A 220 9.78 -1.06 -27.18
CA THR A 220 10.91 -0.24 -26.79
C THR A 220 12.12 -1.04 -26.28
N LEU A 221 12.12 -2.36 -26.57
CA LEU A 221 13.19 -3.32 -26.17
C LEU A 221 14.15 -3.60 -27.32
#